data_0c3998f528d22f744e564b1564b73a59
#
_entry.id   0c3998f528d22f744e564b1564b73a59
#
_cell.length_a   1.000
_cell.length_b   1.000
_cell.length_c   1.000
_cell.angle_alpha   90.00
_cell.angle_beta   90.00
_cell.angle_gamma   90.00
#
_symmetry.space_group_name_H-M   'P 1'
#
loop_
_entity.id
_entity.type
_entity.pdbx_description
1 polymer ?
#
loop_
_entity_poly.entity_id
_entity_poly.type
_entity_poly.pdbx_seq_one_letter_code
_entity_poly.pdbx_strand_id
1 'polypeptide(L)'
;MIPPPVIRPKQQKCECWLIECLLHKRALALGEAIDLSTQKSYGSHLNSYLNFVLLHDLPVEPTDHILSLYVIYMANYIKPDSVESYLSGICHQLEPYFPDIWKAHASMLIHRTLHGCKWMKGTAVRRKHALSLDDLGCVISYYETSSQHDDLLFVLGFVTGFFALMHLGEISFPDDKSL
;
A
#
# COMPACT_ATOMS: atom_id res chain seq x y z
N MET A 1 -32.62 14.96 22.51
CA MET A 1 -33.32 13.64 22.48
C MET A 1 -33.09 13.10 21.08
N ILE A 2 -32.33 12.03 20.90
CA ILE A 2 -32.08 11.40 19.58
C ILE A 2 -33.32 10.57 19.24
N PRO A 3 -33.96 10.75 18.05
CA PRO A 3 -35.12 9.96 17.68
C PRO A 3 -34.72 8.48 17.55
N PRO A 4 -35.63 7.53 17.91
CA PRO A 4 -35.32 6.11 17.75
C PRO A 4 -35.09 5.77 16.28
N PRO A 5 -34.15 4.84 15.97
CA PRO A 5 -33.86 4.48 14.61
C PRO A 5 -35.09 3.85 13.92
N VAL A 6 -35.41 4.35 12.73
CA VAL A 6 -36.48 3.79 11.90
C VAL A 6 -36.01 2.44 11.35
N ILE A 7 -36.53 1.35 11.90
CA ILE A 7 -36.24 -0.03 11.45
C ILE A 7 -36.89 -0.22 10.09
N ARG A 8 -36.11 -0.33 9.03
CA ARG A 8 -36.60 -0.65 7.67
C ARG A 8 -37.06 -2.12 7.63
N PRO A 9 -38.22 -2.45 7.02
CA PRO A 9 -38.79 -3.81 7.05
C PRO A 9 -37.97 -4.91 6.34
N LYS A 10 -36.87 -4.57 5.65
CA LYS A 10 -35.95 -5.51 4.99
C LYS A 10 -34.65 -5.79 5.75
N GLN A 11 -34.44 -5.18 6.90
CA GLN A 11 -33.24 -5.40 7.67
C GLN A 11 -33.43 -6.62 8.58
N GLN A 12 -32.50 -7.59 8.51
CA GLN A 12 -32.50 -8.73 9.42
C GLN A 12 -32.42 -8.22 10.87
N LYS A 13 -33.14 -8.89 11.79
CA LYS A 13 -33.01 -8.61 13.20
C LYS A 13 -31.57 -8.93 13.64
N CYS A 14 -30.83 -7.90 14.03
CA CYS A 14 -29.51 -8.10 14.59
C CYS A 14 -29.65 -8.59 16.04
N GLU A 15 -29.01 -9.69 16.36
CA GLU A 15 -28.92 -10.19 17.72
C GLU A 15 -27.88 -9.37 18.51
N CYS A 16 -28.14 -9.22 19.82
CA CYS A 16 -27.20 -8.56 20.70
C CYS A 16 -26.04 -9.52 21.02
N TRP A 17 -24.83 -9.09 20.77
CA TRP A 17 -23.63 -9.86 21.10
C TRP A 17 -23.04 -9.40 22.42
N LEU A 18 -22.43 -10.35 23.15
CA LEU A 18 -21.63 -10.03 24.33
C LEU A 18 -20.42 -9.15 23.90
N ILE A 19 -20.07 -8.21 24.76
CA ILE A 19 -18.95 -7.28 24.48
C ILE A 19 -17.64 -8.03 24.25
N GLU A 20 -17.44 -9.14 24.99
CA GLU A 20 -16.26 -10.02 24.84
C GLU A 20 -16.17 -10.64 23.44
N CYS A 21 -17.31 -11.07 22.89
CA CYS A 21 -17.35 -11.61 21.52
C CYS A 21 -17.04 -10.53 20.48
N LEU A 22 -17.54 -9.29 20.70
CA LEU A 22 -17.24 -8.16 19.83
C LEU A 22 -15.75 -7.81 19.89
N LEU A 23 -15.15 -7.77 21.08
CA LEU A 23 -13.73 -7.50 21.28
C LEU A 23 -12.85 -8.58 20.62
N HIS A 24 -13.21 -9.86 20.81
CA HIS A 24 -12.49 -10.96 20.18
C HIS A 24 -12.55 -10.90 18.65
N LYS A 25 -13.74 -10.71 18.07
CA LYS A 25 -13.91 -10.59 16.62
C LYS A 25 -13.20 -9.35 16.04
N ARG A 26 -13.21 -8.25 16.79
CA ARG A 26 -12.44 -7.06 16.42
C ARG A 26 -10.93 -7.35 16.37
N ALA A 27 -10.40 -8.06 17.36
CA ALA A 27 -9.00 -8.43 17.40
C ALA A 27 -8.61 -9.34 16.22
N LEU A 28 -9.45 -10.32 15.88
CA LEU A 28 -9.25 -11.15 14.68
C LEU A 28 -9.27 -10.31 13.40
N ALA A 29 -10.28 -9.44 13.24
CA ALA A 29 -10.38 -8.57 12.05
C ALA A 29 -9.18 -7.61 11.90
N LEU A 30 -8.65 -7.10 13.02
CA LEU A 30 -7.43 -6.27 13.00
C LEU A 30 -6.19 -7.09 12.62
N GLY A 31 -6.10 -8.35 13.02
CA GLY A 31 -5.01 -9.26 12.60
C GLY A 31 -5.00 -9.55 11.11
N GLU A 32 -6.19 -9.62 10.50
CA GLU A 32 -6.37 -9.89 9.06
C GLU A 32 -6.44 -8.61 8.20
N ALA A 33 -6.32 -7.42 8.83
CA ALA A 33 -6.48 -6.14 8.14
C ALA A 33 -5.36 -5.85 7.11
N ILE A 34 -4.25 -6.58 7.19
CA ILE A 34 -3.07 -6.37 6.33
C ILE A 34 -2.60 -7.73 5.82
N ASP A 35 -2.46 -7.84 4.50
CA ASP A 35 -1.90 -9.04 3.89
C ASP A 35 -0.41 -9.25 4.23
N LEU A 36 0.06 -10.49 4.06
CA LEU A 36 1.44 -10.89 4.40
C LEU A 36 2.50 -10.10 3.63
N SER A 37 2.22 -9.68 2.40
CA SER A 37 3.16 -8.90 1.58
C SER A 37 3.32 -7.49 2.12
N THR A 38 2.21 -6.87 2.52
CA THR A 38 2.17 -5.56 3.17
C THR A 38 2.86 -5.61 4.54
N GLN A 39 2.65 -6.69 5.31
CA GLN A 39 3.31 -6.90 6.59
C GLN A 39 4.84 -6.96 6.48
N LYS A 40 5.36 -7.69 5.47
CA LYS A 40 6.81 -7.75 5.16
C LYS A 40 7.34 -6.37 4.77
N SER A 41 6.61 -5.64 3.94
CA SER A 41 6.96 -4.28 3.53
C SER A 41 7.03 -3.33 4.72
N TYR A 42 6.05 -3.37 5.60
CA TYR A 42 6.01 -2.54 6.81
C TYR A 42 7.16 -2.86 7.79
N GLY A 43 7.56 -4.14 7.91
CA GLY A 43 8.74 -4.52 8.65
C GLY A 43 10.03 -3.89 8.09
N SER A 44 10.16 -3.83 6.76
CA SER A 44 11.28 -3.15 6.09
C SER A 44 11.26 -1.63 6.34
N HIS A 45 10.07 -1.01 6.33
CA HIS A 45 9.91 0.42 6.61
C HIS A 45 10.34 0.75 8.05
N LEU A 46 9.91 -0.06 9.02
CA LEU A 46 10.33 0.09 10.42
C LEU A 46 11.83 -0.05 10.58
N ASN A 47 12.45 -1.08 9.98
CA ASN A 47 13.89 -1.28 10.02
C ASN A 47 14.66 -0.06 9.48
N SER A 48 14.15 0.55 8.39
CA SER A 48 14.72 1.77 7.83
C SER A 48 14.70 2.93 8.84
N TYR A 49 13.58 3.10 9.54
CA TYR A 49 13.44 4.13 10.58
C TYR A 49 14.36 3.88 11.78
N LEU A 50 14.40 2.64 12.28
CA LEU A 50 15.25 2.26 13.41
C LEU A 50 16.74 2.48 13.10
N ASN A 51 17.16 2.13 11.87
CA ASN A 51 18.53 2.41 11.42
C ASN A 51 18.81 3.92 11.34
N PHE A 52 17.85 4.71 10.88
CA PHE A 52 17.99 6.18 10.83
C PHE A 52 18.17 6.77 12.22
N VAL A 53 17.33 6.42 13.20
CA VAL A 53 17.43 6.97 14.56
C VAL A 53 18.72 6.51 15.24
N LEU A 54 19.14 5.26 15.01
CA LEU A 54 20.41 4.75 15.53
C LEU A 54 21.62 5.49 14.94
N LEU A 55 21.60 5.71 13.62
CA LEU A 55 22.70 6.38 12.91
C LEU A 55 22.88 7.83 13.35
N HIS A 56 21.80 8.49 13.73
CA HIS A 56 21.81 9.91 14.10
C HIS A 56 21.71 10.15 15.63
N ASP A 57 21.81 9.09 16.43
CA ASP A 57 21.69 9.15 17.90
C ASP A 57 20.41 9.89 18.35
N LEU A 58 19.29 9.58 17.68
CA LEU A 58 17.98 10.16 17.96
C LEU A 58 17.13 9.20 18.81
N PRO A 59 16.16 9.72 19.60
CA PRO A 59 15.23 8.86 20.31
C PRO A 59 14.32 8.10 19.33
N VAL A 60 13.94 6.88 19.70
CA VAL A 60 13.05 6.03 18.88
C VAL A 60 11.63 6.59 18.81
N GLU A 61 11.24 7.42 19.77
CA GLU A 61 9.91 8.04 19.81
C GLU A 61 9.61 8.84 18.53
N PRO A 62 8.56 8.48 17.76
CA PRO A 62 8.29 9.07 16.47
C PRO A 62 7.52 10.39 16.59
N THR A 63 8.20 11.44 17.04
CA THR A 63 7.65 12.79 17.07
C THR A 63 7.57 13.38 15.66
N ASP A 64 6.74 14.39 15.46
CA ASP A 64 6.63 15.09 14.18
C ASP A 64 7.98 15.68 13.72
N HIS A 65 8.79 16.15 14.68
CA HIS A 65 10.14 16.61 14.40
C HIS A 65 11.04 15.49 13.85
N ILE A 66 11.11 14.34 14.52
CA ILE A 66 11.96 13.22 14.10
C ILE A 66 11.48 12.63 12.78
N LEU A 67 10.16 12.46 12.61
CA LEU A 67 9.59 11.99 11.36
C LEU A 67 9.87 12.95 10.20
N SER A 68 9.86 14.26 10.44
CA SER A 68 10.21 15.25 9.40
C SER A 68 11.68 15.17 8.98
N LEU A 69 12.60 14.93 9.94
CA LEU A 69 14.02 14.68 9.63
C LEU A 69 14.20 13.38 8.85
N TYR A 70 13.47 12.33 9.22
CA TYR A 70 13.45 11.08 8.47
C TYR A 70 12.98 11.27 7.03
N VAL A 71 11.94 12.08 6.80
CA VAL A 71 11.46 12.42 5.45
C VAL A 71 12.58 13.02 4.61
N ILE A 72 13.29 14.03 5.11
CA ILE A 72 14.42 14.66 4.41
C ILE A 72 15.51 13.64 4.11
N TYR A 73 15.89 12.84 5.12
CA TYR A 73 16.91 11.81 4.96
C TYR A 73 16.54 10.82 3.87
N MET A 74 15.36 10.19 3.97
CA MET A 74 14.91 9.18 3.03
C MET A 74 14.69 9.72 1.62
N ALA A 75 14.20 10.95 1.49
CA ALA A 75 14.03 11.59 0.17
C ALA A 75 15.35 11.75 -0.59
N ASN A 76 16.53 11.57 0.02
CA ASN A 76 17.80 11.55 -0.69
C ASN A 76 18.12 10.19 -1.32
N TYR A 77 17.50 9.13 -0.87
CA TYR A 77 17.76 7.76 -1.32
C TYR A 77 16.63 7.17 -2.15
N ILE A 78 15.38 7.54 -1.87
CA ILE A 78 14.19 7.05 -2.56
C ILE A 78 13.33 8.21 -3.07
N LYS A 79 12.38 7.90 -3.95
CA LYS A 79 11.41 8.89 -4.45
C LYS A 79 10.56 9.41 -3.30
N PRO A 80 10.28 10.74 -3.25
CA PRO A 80 9.45 11.30 -2.19
C PRO A 80 8.05 10.68 -2.05
N ASP A 81 7.45 10.21 -3.15
CA ASP A 81 6.17 9.49 -3.10
C ASP A 81 6.29 8.15 -2.36
N SER A 82 7.43 7.46 -2.47
CA SER A 82 7.69 6.23 -1.72
C SER A 82 7.89 6.49 -0.23
N VAL A 83 8.43 7.67 0.15
CA VAL A 83 8.61 8.04 1.57
C VAL A 83 7.28 8.07 2.31
N GLU A 84 6.20 8.48 1.66
CA GLU A 84 4.85 8.48 2.23
C GLU A 84 4.39 7.07 2.63
N SER A 85 4.67 6.08 1.77
CA SER A 85 4.40 4.66 2.08
C SER A 85 5.24 4.15 3.25
N TYR A 86 6.52 4.59 3.34
CA TYR A 86 7.38 4.27 4.47
C TYR A 86 6.85 4.84 5.78
N LEU A 87 6.41 6.10 5.80
CA LEU A 87 5.80 6.72 6.97
C LEU A 87 4.56 5.96 7.43
N SER A 88 3.67 5.58 6.51
CA SER A 88 2.48 4.80 6.83
C SER A 88 2.83 3.45 7.48
N GLY A 89 3.83 2.75 6.95
CA GLY A 89 4.28 1.48 7.52
C GLY A 89 4.92 1.65 8.90
N ILE A 90 5.72 2.70 9.12
CA ILE A 90 6.31 3.04 10.42
C ILE A 90 5.21 3.34 11.44
N CYS A 91 4.23 4.18 11.07
CA CYS A 91 3.12 4.52 11.94
C CYS A 91 2.33 3.29 12.34
N HIS A 92 2.00 2.41 11.40
CA HIS A 92 1.28 1.19 11.69
C HIS A 92 2.03 0.27 12.65
N GLN A 93 3.34 0.09 12.46
CA GLN A 93 4.16 -0.79 13.29
C GLN A 93 4.42 -0.23 14.70
N LEU A 94 4.51 1.09 14.84
CA LEU A 94 4.80 1.75 16.11
C LEU A 94 3.54 2.18 16.89
N GLU A 95 2.36 2.17 16.27
CA GLU A 95 1.09 2.56 16.92
C GLU A 95 0.82 1.85 18.26
N PRO A 96 1.11 0.53 18.42
CA PRO A 96 0.90 -0.15 19.71
C PRO A 96 1.76 0.40 20.84
N TYR A 97 2.91 1.01 20.52
CA TYR A 97 3.87 1.55 21.49
C TYR A 97 3.72 3.06 21.67
N PHE A 98 3.28 3.76 20.63
CA PHE A 98 3.11 5.21 20.56
C PHE A 98 1.74 5.58 20.00
N PRO A 99 0.68 5.58 20.81
CA PRO A 99 -0.71 5.76 20.33
C PRO A 99 -0.95 7.09 19.60
N ASP A 100 -0.15 8.11 19.88
CA ASP A 100 -0.28 9.44 19.27
C ASP A 100 0.49 9.59 17.94
N ILE A 101 1.12 8.53 17.45
CA ILE A 101 1.96 8.56 16.25
C ILE A 101 1.22 9.09 15.01
N TRP A 102 -0.06 8.75 14.86
CA TRP A 102 -0.88 9.24 13.76
C TRP A 102 -1.14 10.74 13.81
N LYS A 103 -1.18 11.33 15.02
CA LYS A 103 -1.23 12.80 15.17
C LYS A 103 0.08 13.44 14.73
N ALA A 104 1.21 12.85 15.13
CA ALA A 104 2.53 13.31 14.69
C ALA A 104 2.64 13.21 13.16
N HIS A 105 2.25 12.08 12.57
CA HIS A 105 2.24 11.86 11.12
C HIS A 105 1.39 12.90 10.38
N ALA A 106 0.21 13.24 10.90
CA ALA A 106 -0.70 14.24 10.32
C ALA A 106 -0.25 15.68 10.53
N SER A 107 0.92 15.93 11.15
CA SER A 107 1.38 17.29 11.43
C SER A 107 1.70 18.06 10.14
N MET A 108 1.47 19.38 10.19
CA MET A 108 1.79 20.29 9.08
C MET A 108 3.30 20.30 8.75
N LEU A 109 4.14 20.02 9.73
CA LEU A 109 5.59 19.94 9.55
C LEU A 109 5.96 18.82 8.57
N ILE A 110 5.43 17.62 8.78
CA ILE A 110 5.70 16.46 7.92
C ILE A 110 5.15 16.71 6.51
N HIS A 111 3.90 17.17 6.39
CA HIS A 111 3.29 17.44 5.08
C HIS A 111 4.06 18.48 4.28
N ARG A 112 4.47 19.60 4.90
CA ARG A 112 5.27 20.64 4.23
C ARG A 112 6.65 20.13 3.85
N THR A 113 7.30 19.34 4.70
CA THR A 113 8.61 18.75 4.42
C THR A 113 8.53 17.82 3.22
N LEU A 114 7.55 16.90 3.23
CA LEU A 114 7.35 15.97 2.12
C LEU A 114 7.00 16.69 0.81
N HIS A 115 6.13 17.69 0.88
CA HIS A 115 5.81 18.53 -0.27
C HIS A 115 7.05 19.25 -0.81
N GLY A 116 7.88 19.84 0.07
CA GLY A 116 9.14 20.47 -0.31
C GLY A 116 10.09 19.47 -1.00
N CYS A 117 10.21 18.25 -0.48
CA CYS A 117 11.00 17.19 -1.12
C CYS A 117 10.46 16.82 -2.51
N LYS A 118 9.13 16.74 -2.68
CA LYS A 118 8.50 16.49 -3.98
C LYS A 118 8.81 17.61 -4.99
N TRP A 119 8.82 18.87 -4.54
CA TRP A 119 9.20 20.02 -5.37
C TRP A 119 10.68 20.01 -5.76
N MET A 120 11.56 19.80 -4.80
CA MET A 120 13.02 19.82 -5.01
C MET A 120 13.51 18.68 -5.90
N LYS A 121 12.86 17.52 -5.82
CA LYS A 121 13.26 16.32 -6.53
C LYS A 121 12.27 15.87 -7.59
N GLY A 122 11.27 16.69 -7.87
CA GLY A 122 10.21 16.40 -8.82
C GLY A 122 10.79 16.23 -10.23
N THR A 123 11.05 15.00 -10.60
CA THR A 123 11.16 14.61 -12.00
C THR A 123 9.76 14.69 -12.60
N ALA A 124 9.62 15.37 -13.73
CA ALA A 124 8.35 15.36 -14.46
C ALA A 124 7.84 13.92 -14.55
N VAL A 125 6.60 13.71 -14.13
CA VAL A 125 5.97 12.37 -14.18
C VAL A 125 5.92 11.94 -15.64
N ARG A 126 6.90 11.15 -16.06
CA ARG A 126 6.90 10.53 -17.39
C ARG A 126 5.93 9.36 -17.34
N ARG A 127 4.66 9.65 -17.59
CA ARG A 127 3.64 8.61 -17.73
C ARG A 127 4.06 7.71 -18.89
N LYS A 128 4.05 6.39 -18.65
CA LYS A 128 4.18 5.42 -19.73
C LYS A 128 3.01 5.63 -20.69
N HIS A 129 3.27 5.47 -21.98
CA HIS A 129 2.21 5.51 -22.98
C HIS A 129 1.19 4.39 -22.67
N ALA A 130 -0.09 4.69 -22.79
CA ALA A 130 -1.11 3.67 -22.66
C ALA A 130 -0.97 2.67 -23.81
N LEU A 131 -1.14 1.39 -23.53
CA LEU A 131 -1.11 0.35 -24.54
C LEU A 131 -2.26 0.59 -25.52
N SER A 132 -1.94 0.66 -26.81
CA SER A 132 -2.90 0.88 -27.89
C SER A 132 -3.26 -0.45 -28.59
N LEU A 133 -4.32 -0.43 -29.41
CA LEU A 133 -4.65 -1.57 -30.28
C LEU A 133 -3.57 -1.87 -31.30
N ASP A 134 -2.84 -0.84 -31.76
CA ASP A 134 -1.73 -1.00 -32.70
C ASP A 134 -0.56 -1.72 -32.03
N ASP A 135 -0.24 -1.40 -30.77
CA ASP A 135 0.77 -2.09 -29.99
C ASP A 135 0.40 -3.56 -29.78
N LEU A 136 -0.89 -3.83 -29.52
CA LEU A 136 -1.43 -5.19 -29.41
C LEU A 136 -1.27 -5.95 -30.73
N GLY A 137 -1.60 -5.32 -31.85
CA GLY A 137 -1.42 -5.87 -33.21
C GLY A 137 0.03 -6.21 -33.50
N CYS A 138 0.97 -5.34 -33.12
CA CYS A 138 2.41 -5.60 -33.27
C CYS A 138 2.86 -6.84 -32.50
N VAL A 139 2.40 -7.00 -31.24
CA VAL A 139 2.74 -8.18 -30.43
C VAL A 139 2.14 -9.45 -31.03
N ILE A 140 0.88 -9.44 -31.45
CA ILE A 140 0.23 -10.60 -32.09
C ILE A 140 1.00 -11.00 -33.35
N SER A 141 1.30 -10.05 -34.22
CA SER A 141 2.03 -10.31 -35.47
C SER A 141 3.44 -10.85 -35.22
N TYR A 142 4.12 -10.42 -34.18
CA TYR A 142 5.45 -10.93 -33.82
C TYR A 142 5.41 -12.42 -33.45
N TYR A 143 4.36 -12.86 -32.76
CA TYR A 143 4.22 -14.25 -32.33
C TYR A 143 3.35 -15.12 -33.23
N GLU A 144 2.80 -14.57 -34.33
CA GLU A 144 1.88 -15.27 -35.26
C GLU A 144 2.44 -16.59 -35.81
N THR A 145 3.75 -16.65 -36.00
CA THR A 145 4.43 -17.84 -36.55
C THR A 145 4.97 -18.77 -35.47
N SER A 146 4.88 -18.40 -34.20
CA SER A 146 5.39 -19.26 -33.13
C SER A 146 4.46 -20.42 -32.87
N SER A 147 5.05 -21.63 -32.78
CA SER A 147 4.35 -22.84 -32.33
C SER A 147 4.68 -23.22 -30.89
N GLN A 148 5.44 -22.38 -30.19
CA GLN A 148 5.78 -22.65 -28.78
C GLN A 148 4.57 -22.37 -27.88
N HIS A 149 4.33 -23.28 -26.94
CA HIS A 149 3.21 -23.20 -26.03
C HIS A 149 3.26 -21.93 -25.15
N ASP A 150 4.45 -21.57 -24.66
CA ASP A 150 4.65 -20.42 -23.77
C ASP A 150 4.37 -19.09 -24.50
N ASP A 151 4.75 -18.99 -25.77
CA ASP A 151 4.48 -17.82 -26.62
C ASP A 151 2.98 -17.66 -26.84
N LEU A 152 2.28 -18.76 -27.13
CA LEU A 152 0.82 -18.75 -27.31
C LEU A 152 0.10 -18.37 -26.01
N LEU A 153 0.54 -18.91 -24.86
CA LEU A 153 0.01 -18.54 -23.56
C LEU A 153 0.25 -17.06 -23.23
N PHE A 154 1.45 -16.55 -23.55
CA PHE A 154 1.78 -15.13 -23.36
C PHE A 154 0.83 -14.24 -24.16
N VAL A 155 0.68 -14.52 -25.49
CA VAL A 155 -0.21 -13.74 -26.35
C VAL A 155 -1.67 -13.82 -25.87
N LEU A 156 -2.14 -15.01 -25.51
CA LEU A 156 -3.50 -15.20 -25.01
C LEU A 156 -3.74 -14.40 -23.72
N GLY A 157 -2.82 -14.50 -22.76
CA GLY A 157 -2.89 -13.75 -21.52
C GLY A 157 -2.83 -12.24 -21.73
N PHE A 158 -1.95 -11.79 -22.64
CA PHE A 158 -1.81 -10.37 -22.98
C PHE A 158 -3.09 -9.79 -23.63
N VAL A 159 -3.66 -10.51 -24.60
CA VAL A 159 -4.92 -10.12 -25.27
C VAL A 159 -6.09 -10.12 -24.27
N THR A 160 -6.20 -11.18 -23.47
CA THR A 160 -7.25 -11.29 -22.46
C THR A 160 -7.16 -10.15 -21.45
N GLY A 161 -5.96 -9.88 -20.92
CA GLY A 161 -5.72 -8.79 -19.99
C GLY A 161 -6.08 -7.42 -20.56
N PHE A 162 -5.73 -7.18 -21.83
CA PHE A 162 -6.06 -5.94 -22.52
C PHE A 162 -7.56 -5.72 -22.66
N PHE A 163 -8.31 -6.71 -23.18
CA PHE A 163 -9.74 -6.56 -23.41
C PHE A 163 -10.60 -6.68 -22.15
N ALA A 164 -10.16 -7.47 -21.16
CA ALA A 164 -10.87 -7.60 -19.90
C ALA A 164 -10.48 -6.51 -18.87
N LEU A 165 -9.52 -5.63 -19.19
CA LEU A 165 -8.96 -4.61 -18.27
C LEU A 165 -8.43 -5.23 -16.97
N MET A 166 -7.91 -6.46 -17.04
CA MET A 166 -7.40 -7.20 -15.89
C MET A 166 -6.01 -6.77 -15.51
N HIS A 167 -5.70 -6.79 -14.23
CA HIS A 167 -4.33 -6.69 -13.75
C HIS A 167 -3.55 -7.98 -14.03
N LEU A 168 -2.25 -7.86 -14.33
CA LEU A 168 -1.41 -9.03 -14.60
C LEU A 168 -1.45 -10.08 -13.47
N GLY A 169 -1.58 -9.65 -12.22
CA GLY A 169 -1.72 -10.53 -11.07
C GLY A 169 -3.05 -11.31 -11.00
N GLU A 170 -4.06 -10.91 -11.79
CA GLU A 170 -5.34 -11.62 -11.89
C GLU A 170 -5.31 -12.72 -12.98
N ILE A 171 -4.34 -12.63 -13.89
CA ILE A 171 -4.16 -13.56 -15.00
C ILE A 171 -3.15 -14.65 -14.66
N SER A 172 -2.14 -14.31 -13.84
CA SER A 172 -1.10 -15.23 -13.42
C SER A 172 -1.35 -15.74 -12.01
N PHE A 173 -1.34 -17.07 -11.83
CA PHE A 173 -1.34 -17.65 -10.49
C PHE A 173 0.01 -17.35 -9.82
N PRO A 174 0.02 -16.88 -8.57
CA PRO A 174 1.26 -16.70 -7.84
C PRO A 174 1.95 -18.06 -7.64
N ASP A 175 3.26 -18.10 -7.84
CA ASP A 175 4.10 -19.30 -7.58
C ASP A 175 4.16 -19.69 -6.08
N ASP A 176 3.47 -19.00 -5.22
CA ASP A 176 3.45 -19.25 -3.79
C ASP A 176 2.54 -20.44 -3.47
N LYS A 177 3.17 -21.59 -3.14
CA LYS A 177 2.50 -22.85 -2.77
C LYS A 177 1.78 -22.79 -1.41
N SER A 178 1.67 -21.65 -0.77
CA SER A 178 1.04 -21.45 0.54
C SER A 178 -0.41 -20.95 0.46
N LEU A 179 -0.99 -20.92 -0.73
CA LEU A 179 -2.42 -20.64 -0.95
C LEU A 179 -3.19 -21.92 -1.23
#